data_f521585b4b48340c148fd394dddc9c7a
#
_entry.id   f521585b4b48340c148fd394dddc9c7a
#
_cell.length_a   1.000
_cell.length_b   1.000
_cell.length_c   1.000
_cell.angle_alpha   90.00
_cell.angle_beta   90.00
_cell.angle_gamma   90.00
#
_symmetry.space_group_name_H-M   'P 1'
#
loop_
_entity.id
_entity.type
_entity.pdbx_description
1 polymer ?
#
loop_
_entity_poly.entity_id
_entity_poly.type
_entity_poly.pdbx_seq_one_letter_code
_entity_poly.pdbx_strand_id
1 'polypeptide(L)'
;MKDIKLIVATHKKYEMPKDDMYLPLYVGSKGKESIGFERDDNGINISEKNPFFCELTGLYWAWKNLNDDYIGLCHYRRHFTLNKRIPKSEEDKFKNLLTKEQVDKILENTDIILPKERNYYIENLYDHYKHTMYVEPLDETGKIIEEKYPEYLNEFKKLHKRTSAHMFNMFIMKKEILNDYCSWLFDILFELEKRVDVSQYDAFHSRFYGRVSELLLDVWINKNGIKYEEVKVIDMQNVNWFKKGTSFLKAKFTGKKYEKSF
;
A
#
# COMPACT_ATOMS: atom_id res chain seq x y z
N MET A 1 -7.62 24.37 -9.99
CA MET A 1 -7.98 23.02 -9.50
C MET A 1 -6.78 22.13 -9.81
N LYS A 2 -6.25 21.40 -8.82
CA LYS A 2 -5.08 20.53 -9.02
C LYS A 2 -5.43 19.36 -9.93
N ASP A 3 -4.47 18.88 -10.70
CA ASP A 3 -4.63 17.66 -11.48
C ASP A 3 -4.30 16.47 -10.59
N ILE A 4 -5.29 15.60 -10.32
CA ILE A 4 -5.20 14.53 -9.33
C ILE A 4 -5.60 13.21 -9.98
N LYS A 5 -4.75 12.20 -9.88
CA LYS A 5 -5.06 10.82 -10.25
C LYS A 5 -4.86 9.88 -9.08
N LEU A 6 -5.95 9.24 -8.67
CA LEU A 6 -5.96 8.20 -7.64
C LEU A 6 -6.16 6.83 -8.30
N ILE A 7 -5.07 6.09 -8.41
CA ILE A 7 -5.07 4.74 -8.96
C ILE A 7 -5.90 3.82 -8.08
N VAL A 8 -6.85 3.12 -8.67
CA VAL A 8 -7.59 2.03 -8.01
C VAL A 8 -7.04 0.69 -8.50
N ALA A 9 -6.08 0.14 -7.78
CA ALA A 9 -5.47 -1.14 -8.15
C ALA A 9 -6.48 -2.28 -8.05
N THR A 10 -6.70 -2.99 -9.15
CA THR A 10 -7.60 -4.15 -9.21
C THR A 10 -7.04 -5.25 -10.11
N HIS A 11 -7.34 -6.51 -9.79
CA HIS A 11 -7.01 -7.68 -10.60
C HIS A 11 -8.24 -8.33 -11.25
N LYS A 12 -9.42 -7.73 -11.06
CA LYS A 12 -10.69 -8.21 -11.59
C LYS A 12 -11.66 -7.06 -11.87
N LYS A 13 -12.69 -7.34 -12.65
CA LYS A 13 -13.78 -6.37 -12.86
C LYS A 13 -14.52 -6.15 -11.54
N TYR A 14 -14.69 -4.90 -11.17
CA TYR A 14 -15.36 -4.45 -9.95
C TYR A 14 -16.05 -3.12 -10.21
N GLU A 15 -17.06 -2.77 -9.40
CA GLU A 15 -17.65 -1.43 -9.44
C GLU A 15 -16.62 -0.39 -8.98
N MET A 16 -16.52 0.72 -9.69
CA MET A 16 -15.52 1.75 -9.46
C MET A 16 -16.18 3.07 -9.06
N PRO A 17 -15.47 3.92 -8.28
CA PRO A 17 -15.91 5.28 -8.01
C PRO A 17 -16.12 6.05 -9.31
N LYS A 18 -17.13 6.96 -9.31
CA LYS A 18 -17.51 7.71 -10.52
C LYS A 18 -16.80 9.06 -10.67
N ASP A 19 -16.10 9.53 -9.62
CA ASP A 19 -15.36 10.79 -9.67
C ASP A 19 -14.13 10.65 -10.59
N ASP A 20 -13.85 11.64 -11.43
CA ASP A 20 -12.85 11.61 -12.50
C ASP A 20 -11.39 11.52 -11.99
N MET A 21 -11.16 11.79 -10.70
CA MET A 21 -9.83 11.56 -10.13
C MET A 21 -9.47 10.08 -10.02
N TYR A 22 -10.46 9.18 -9.94
CA TYR A 22 -10.19 7.75 -9.82
C TYR A 22 -9.85 7.13 -11.17
N LEU A 23 -8.70 6.46 -11.23
CA LEU A 23 -8.25 5.70 -12.40
C LEU A 23 -8.20 4.21 -12.07
N PRO A 24 -9.22 3.43 -12.48
CA PRO A 24 -9.18 1.98 -12.36
C PRO A 24 -8.01 1.41 -13.18
N LEU A 25 -7.07 0.72 -12.49
CA LEU A 25 -5.89 0.15 -13.11
C LEU A 25 -5.87 -1.37 -12.92
N TYR A 26 -5.91 -2.12 -14.03
CA TYR A 26 -5.76 -3.56 -14.02
C TYR A 26 -4.28 -3.93 -13.80
N VAL A 27 -3.95 -4.31 -12.56
CA VAL A 27 -2.59 -4.67 -12.18
C VAL A 27 -2.26 -6.14 -12.49
N GLY A 28 -1.03 -6.39 -12.93
CA GLY A 28 -0.59 -7.70 -13.40
C GLY A 28 -1.35 -8.13 -14.65
N SER A 29 -1.60 -7.19 -15.54
CA SER A 29 -2.41 -7.39 -16.75
C SER A 29 -1.64 -8.06 -17.89
N LYS A 30 -0.30 -8.13 -17.81
CA LYS A 30 0.53 -8.70 -18.88
C LYS A 30 0.12 -10.14 -19.22
N GLY A 31 -0.16 -10.38 -20.49
CA GLY A 31 -0.59 -11.67 -21.02
C GLY A 31 -2.03 -12.08 -20.67
N LYS A 32 -2.84 -11.17 -20.11
CA LYS A 32 -4.24 -11.43 -19.76
C LYS A 32 -5.20 -10.65 -20.64
N GLU A 33 -6.43 -11.12 -20.77
CA GLU A 33 -7.49 -10.41 -21.46
C GLU A 33 -7.88 -9.12 -20.74
N SER A 34 -8.32 -8.12 -21.51
CA SER A 34 -8.80 -6.86 -20.95
C SER A 34 -10.08 -7.04 -20.14
N ILE A 35 -10.16 -6.35 -19.01
CA ILE A 35 -11.36 -6.26 -18.20
C ILE A 35 -12.08 -4.91 -18.35
N GLY A 36 -11.65 -4.09 -19.32
CA GLY A 36 -12.25 -2.78 -19.61
C GLY A 36 -11.68 -1.63 -18.78
N PHE A 37 -10.56 -1.83 -18.07
CA PHE A 37 -9.83 -0.80 -17.33
C PHE A 37 -8.47 -0.52 -17.97
N GLU A 38 -7.83 0.60 -17.58
CA GLU A 38 -6.44 0.88 -17.91
C GLU A 38 -5.56 -0.28 -17.46
N ARG A 39 -4.46 -0.54 -18.16
CA ARG A 39 -3.60 -1.71 -17.93
C ARG A 39 -2.21 -1.28 -17.48
N ASP A 40 -1.67 -1.96 -16.48
CA ASP A 40 -0.34 -1.69 -15.96
C ASP A 40 0.80 -2.28 -16.82
N ASP A 41 0.49 -2.92 -17.95
CA ASP A 41 1.49 -3.44 -18.91
C ASP A 41 1.74 -2.51 -20.11
N ASN A 42 1.11 -1.33 -20.15
CA ASN A 42 1.38 -0.28 -21.14
C ASN A 42 2.56 0.59 -20.68
N GLY A 43 3.31 1.19 -21.61
CA GLY A 43 4.41 2.09 -21.28
C GLY A 43 5.51 1.44 -20.44
N ILE A 44 6.16 2.24 -19.57
CA ILE A 44 7.21 1.75 -18.67
C ILE A 44 6.57 1.03 -17.48
N ASN A 45 6.82 -0.26 -17.35
CA ASN A 45 6.11 -1.09 -16.39
C ASN A 45 6.93 -2.28 -15.84
N ILE A 46 6.40 -2.90 -14.78
CA ILE A 46 6.85 -4.15 -14.18
C ILE A 46 5.66 -5.11 -13.97
N SER A 47 4.66 -5.07 -14.85
CA SER A 47 3.40 -5.82 -14.72
C SER A 47 3.61 -7.32 -14.49
N GLU A 48 4.63 -7.92 -15.13
CA GLU A 48 4.97 -9.33 -14.96
C GLU A 48 5.39 -9.71 -13.52
N LYS A 49 5.86 -8.74 -12.72
CA LYS A 49 6.24 -8.95 -11.32
C LYS A 49 5.05 -8.94 -10.35
N ASN A 50 3.82 -8.71 -10.84
CA ASN A 50 2.62 -8.60 -10.00
C ASN A 50 2.36 -9.78 -9.07
N PRO A 51 2.67 -11.05 -9.41
CA PRO A 51 2.51 -12.17 -8.47
C PRO A 51 3.23 -11.95 -7.13
N PHE A 52 4.33 -11.20 -7.12
CA PHE A 52 5.17 -10.91 -5.96
C PHE A 52 4.98 -9.47 -5.45
N PHE A 53 4.98 -8.50 -6.35
CA PHE A 53 4.91 -7.06 -6.05
C PHE A 53 3.48 -6.54 -5.82
N CYS A 54 2.45 -7.32 -6.17
CA CYS A 54 1.04 -6.96 -5.96
C CYS A 54 0.67 -5.59 -6.55
N GLU A 55 0.01 -4.73 -5.77
CA GLU A 55 -0.37 -3.37 -6.16
C GLU A 55 0.80 -2.45 -6.49
N LEU A 56 2.00 -2.81 -6.07
CA LEU A 56 3.20 -2.02 -6.38
C LEU A 56 3.54 -1.98 -7.87
N THR A 57 3.07 -2.94 -8.68
CA THR A 57 3.20 -2.84 -10.14
C THR A 57 2.38 -1.68 -10.69
N GLY A 58 1.21 -1.42 -10.11
CA GLY A 58 0.40 -0.26 -10.43
C GLY A 58 1.03 1.06 -9.95
N LEU A 59 1.65 1.06 -8.76
CA LEU A 59 2.40 2.21 -8.27
C LEU A 59 3.58 2.55 -9.18
N TYR A 60 4.36 1.53 -9.59
CA TYR A 60 5.48 1.70 -10.50
C TYR A 60 5.03 2.28 -11.84
N TRP A 61 3.95 1.72 -12.39
CA TRP A 61 3.36 2.19 -13.64
C TRP A 61 2.92 3.66 -13.53
N ALA A 62 2.19 4.03 -12.48
CA ALA A 62 1.74 5.39 -12.24
C ALA A 62 2.91 6.37 -12.10
N TRP A 63 3.94 6.00 -11.32
CA TRP A 63 5.15 6.79 -11.17
C TRP A 63 5.83 7.10 -12.51
N LYS A 64 5.90 6.11 -13.40
CA LYS A 64 6.64 6.22 -14.68
C LYS A 64 5.84 6.84 -15.82
N ASN A 65 4.50 6.78 -15.79
CA ASN A 65 3.67 7.13 -16.95
C ASN A 65 2.69 8.29 -16.70
N LEU A 66 2.38 8.64 -15.44
CA LEU A 66 1.48 9.75 -15.12
C LEU A 66 2.25 11.04 -14.80
N ASN A 67 1.69 12.20 -15.21
CA ASN A 67 2.27 13.51 -15.00
C ASN A 67 1.34 14.48 -14.24
N ASP A 68 0.27 13.94 -13.62
CA ASP A 68 -0.65 14.72 -12.81
C ASP A 68 0.06 15.35 -11.61
N ASP A 69 -0.42 16.51 -11.09
CA ASP A 69 0.18 17.23 -9.97
C ASP A 69 0.26 16.38 -8.70
N TYR A 70 -0.79 15.56 -8.49
CA TYR A 70 -0.90 14.62 -7.38
C TYR A 70 -1.28 13.24 -7.89
N ILE A 71 -0.56 12.24 -7.42
CA ILE A 71 -0.82 10.84 -7.75
C ILE A 71 -1.02 10.05 -6.46
N GLY A 72 -2.03 9.19 -6.44
CA GLY A 72 -2.30 8.34 -5.30
C GLY A 72 -2.53 6.89 -5.68
N LEU A 73 -2.53 6.03 -4.68
CA LEU A 73 -2.84 4.61 -4.78
C LEU A 73 -3.89 4.23 -3.74
N CYS A 74 -4.90 3.53 -4.17
CA CYS A 74 -5.85 2.82 -3.33
C CYS A 74 -6.19 1.46 -3.95
N HIS A 75 -7.05 0.69 -3.32
CA HIS A 75 -7.42 -0.64 -3.78
C HIS A 75 -8.92 -0.68 -4.10
N TYR A 76 -9.35 -1.54 -5.02
CA TYR A 76 -10.76 -1.74 -5.31
C TYR A 76 -11.62 -2.12 -4.09
N ARG A 77 -11.01 -2.60 -3.00
CA ARG A 77 -11.68 -2.94 -1.73
C ARG A 77 -11.53 -1.89 -0.65
N ARG A 78 -10.64 -0.89 -0.82
CA ARG A 78 -10.32 0.10 0.20
C ARG A 78 -10.16 1.46 -0.43
N HIS A 79 -10.95 2.41 0.05
CA HIS A 79 -10.94 3.77 -0.42
C HIS A 79 -10.86 4.77 0.74
N PHE A 80 -10.49 6.00 0.45
CA PHE A 80 -10.52 7.08 1.42
C PHE A 80 -11.93 7.62 1.63
N THR A 81 -12.23 8.08 2.87
CA THR A 81 -13.50 8.71 3.23
C THR A 81 -13.35 9.71 4.38
N LEU A 82 -14.06 10.84 4.30
CA LEU A 82 -14.16 11.79 5.42
C LEU A 82 -15.27 11.43 6.41
N ASN A 83 -16.10 10.44 6.11
CA ASN A 83 -17.24 10.11 6.95
C ASN A 83 -16.82 9.48 8.27
N LYS A 84 -17.43 9.99 9.34
CA LYS A 84 -17.21 9.45 10.69
C LYS A 84 -17.84 8.07 10.87
N ARG A 85 -19.01 7.81 10.24
CA ARG A 85 -19.73 6.54 10.28
C ARG A 85 -19.64 5.86 8.93
N ILE A 86 -19.19 4.60 8.92
CA ILE A 86 -19.10 3.79 7.70
C ILE A 86 -20.46 3.14 7.44
N PRO A 87 -21.07 3.35 6.27
CA PRO A 87 -22.31 2.70 5.87
C PRO A 87 -22.14 1.19 5.78
N LYS A 88 -23.26 0.47 5.88
CA LYS A 88 -23.28 -1.00 5.75
C LYS A 88 -23.48 -1.46 4.30
N SER A 89 -24.31 -0.75 3.52
CA SER A 89 -24.56 -1.09 2.12
C SER A 89 -23.41 -0.65 1.24
N GLU A 90 -23.12 -1.41 0.20
CA GLU A 90 -22.05 -1.11 -0.77
C GLU A 90 -22.39 0.19 -1.54
N GLU A 91 -23.63 0.38 -1.95
CA GLU A 91 -24.09 1.59 -2.62
C GLU A 91 -23.84 2.86 -1.79
N ASP A 92 -24.19 2.83 -0.49
CA ASP A 92 -23.94 3.96 0.39
C ASP A 92 -22.45 4.15 0.67
N LYS A 93 -21.64 3.09 0.67
CA LYS A 93 -20.20 3.21 0.75
C LYS A 93 -19.65 4.00 -0.43
N PHE A 94 -20.09 3.70 -1.66
CA PHE A 94 -19.66 4.45 -2.87
C PHE A 94 -20.02 5.93 -2.82
N LYS A 95 -21.20 6.30 -2.30
CA LYS A 95 -21.62 7.71 -2.10
C LYS A 95 -20.77 8.47 -1.08
N ASN A 96 -20.01 7.75 -0.28
CA ASN A 96 -19.22 8.32 0.85
C ASN A 96 -17.71 8.26 0.60
N LEU A 97 -17.28 7.95 -0.61
CA LEU A 97 -15.88 8.00 -0.98
C LEU A 97 -15.39 9.44 -1.10
N LEU A 98 -14.10 9.63 -0.94
CA LEU A 98 -13.46 10.95 -1.06
C LEU A 98 -13.62 11.46 -2.49
N THR A 99 -14.07 12.71 -2.66
CA THR A 99 -14.21 13.36 -3.97
C THR A 99 -13.00 14.23 -4.29
N LYS A 100 -12.79 14.54 -5.56
CA LYS A 100 -11.70 15.43 -6.02
C LYS A 100 -11.75 16.79 -5.31
N GLU A 101 -12.94 17.37 -5.13
CA GLU A 101 -13.11 18.65 -4.42
C GLU A 101 -12.65 18.55 -2.95
N GLN A 102 -12.97 17.47 -2.28
CA GLN A 102 -12.53 17.24 -0.90
C GLN A 102 -11.01 17.03 -0.81
N VAL A 103 -10.42 16.32 -1.77
CA VAL A 103 -8.96 16.14 -1.87
C VAL A 103 -8.29 17.49 -2.11
N ASP A 104 -8.77 18.28 -3.08
CA ASP A 104 -8.26 19.64 -3.37
C ASP A 104 -8.20 20.50 -2.10
N LYS A 105 -9.27 20.47 -1.29
CA LYS A 105 -9.36 21.22 -0.03
C LYS A 105 -8.36 20.75 1.03
N ILE A 106 -8.15 19.45 1.17
CA ILE A 106 -7.15 18.89 2.10
C ILE A 106 -5.75 19.32 1.66
N LEU A 107 -5.47 19.23 0.36
CA LEU A 107 -4.19 19.56 -0.24
C LEU A 107 -3.86 21.05 -0.31
N GLU A 108 -4.72 21.93 0.23
CA GLU A 108 -4.37 23.33 0.50
C GLU A 108 -3.37 23.46 1.67
N ASN A 109 -3.34 22.49 2.58
CA ASN A 109 -2.57 22.54 3.82
C ASN A 109 -1.45 21.48 3.91
N THR A 110 -1.42 20.53 2.99
CA THR A 110 -0.45 19.43 2.97
C THR A 110 -0.17 18.98 1.54
N ASP A 111 0.99 18.37 1.33
CA ASP A 111 1.36 17.74 0.06
C ASP A 111 1.12 16.21 0.05
N ILE A 112 0.71 15.63 1.20
CA ILE A 112 0.46 14.19 1.35
C ILE A 112 -0.81 13.91 2.14
N ILE A 113 -1.64 12.99 1.64
CA ILE A 113 -2.74 12.36 2.36
C ILE A 113 -2.40 10.89 2.60
N LEU A 114 -2.53 10.44 3.84
CA LEU A 114 -2.33 9.05 4.24
C LEU A 114 -3.61 8.42 4.80
N PRO A 115 -3.75 7.09 4.78
CA PRO A 115 -4.77 6.42 5.56
C PRO A 115 -4.48 6.63 7.05
N LYS A 116 -5.51 6.62 7.92
CA LYS A 116 -5.26 6.56 9.36
C LYS A 116 -4.40 5.37 9.72
N GLU A 117 -3.47 5.57 10.66
CA GLU A 117 -2.66 4.47 11.17
C GLU A 117 -3.52 3.31 11.66
N ARG A 118 -3.08 2.12 11.31
CA ARG A 118 -3.63 0.88 11.84
C ARG A 118 -2.86 0.47 13.09
N ASN A 119 -3.55 0.37 14.21
CA ASN A 119 -2.95 -0.08 15.47
C ASN A 119 -3.14 -1.59 15.66
N TYR A 120 -2.07 -2.28 16.06
CA TYR A 120 -2.06 -3.73 16.33
C TYR A 120 -2.20 -4.06 17.84
N TYR A 121 -2.13 -3.04 18.73
CA TYR A 121 -2.39 -3.09 20.17
C TYR A 121 -1.56 -4.09 21.00
N ILE A 122 -1.38 -5.31 20.52
CA ILE A 122 -0.90 -6.46 21.32
C ILE A 122 0.58 -6.74 21.08
N GLU A 123 1.13 -6.24 19.98
CA GLU A 123 2.53 -6.47 19.59
C GLU A 123 3.06 -5.34 18.73
N ASN A 124 4.38 -5.20 18.68
CA ASN A 124 5.04 -4.25 17.80
C ASN A 124 5.00 -4.73 16.33
N LEU A 125 5.34 -3.84 15.41
CA LEU A 125 5.25 -4.11 13.98
C LEU A 125 6.20 -5.22 13.51
N TYR A 126 7.40 -5.32 14.12
CA TYR A 126 8.35 -6.38 13.79
C TYR A 126 7.82 -7.75 14.20
N ASP A 127 7.33 -7.90 15.44
CA ASP A 127 6.76 -9.15 15.92
C ASP A 127 5.50 -9.51 15.15
N HIS A 128 4.65 -8.52 14.81
CA HIS A 128 3.49 -8.74 13.96
C HIS A 128 3.87 -9.28 12.58
N TYR A 129 4.90 -8.69 11.96
CA TYR A 129 5.43 -9.18 10.68
C TYR A 129 5.95 -10.62 10.82
N LYS A 130 6.78 -10.89 11.82
CA LYS A 130 7.36 -12.21 12.11
C LYS A 130 6.32 -13.31 12.33
N HIS A 131 5.19 -12.98 12.99
CA HIS A 131 4.10 -13.94 13.22
C HIS A 131 3.26 -14.20 11.96
N THR A 132 3.19 -13.27 11.05
CA THR A 132 2.33 -13.35 9.85
C THR A 132 3.08 -13.71 8.58
N MET A 133 4.36 -13.37 8.50
CA MET A 133 5.23 -13.55 7.33
C MET A 133 6.54 -14.23 7.75
N TYR A 134 7.37 -14.60 6.79
CA TYR A 134 8.77 -14.93 7.05
C TYR A 134 9.54 -13.64 7.31
N VAL A 135 10.37 -13.62 8.36
CA VAL A 135 11.05 -12.39 8.80
C VAL A 135 12.26 -12.04 7.94
N GLU A 136 12.84 -13.02 7.27
CA GLU A 136 14.05 -12.85 6.44
C GLU A 136 13.98 -11.69 5.44
N PRO A 137 12.89 -11.49 4.65
CA PRO A 137 12.83 -10.34 3.75
C PRO A 137 12.85 -8.99 4.47
N LEU A 138 12.28 -8.90 5.67
CA LEU A 138 12.30 -7.66 6.46
C LEU A 138 13.70 -7.40 7.04
N ASP A 139 14.38 -8.43 7.55
CA ASP A 139 15.74 -8.33 8.07
C ASP A 139 16.73 -7.98 6.94
N GLU A 140 16.57 -8.60 5.76
CA GLU A 140 17.39 -8.27 4.59
C GLU A 140 17.15 -6.84 4.10
N THR A 141 15.91 -6.36 4.16
CA THR A 141 15.60 -4.94 3.90
C THR A 141 16.39 -4.01 4.83
N GLY A 142 16.51 -4.37 6.12
CA GLY A 142 17.31 -3.62 7.08
C GLY A 142 18.79 -3.52 6.69
N LYS A 143 19.38 -4.62 6.19
CA LYS A 143 20.77 -4.63 5.69
C LYS A 143 20.93 -3.77 4.43
N ILE A 144 19.99 -3.84 3.50
CA ILE A 144 19.97 -3.00 2.29
C ILE A 144 19.94 -1.51 2.68
N ILE A 145 19.09 -1.15 3.65
CA ILE A 145 19.01 0.22 4.16
C ILE A 145 20.35 0.62 4.81
N GLU A 146 20.94 -0.25 5.62
CA GLU A 146 22.23 0.03 6.27
C GLU A 146 23.37 0.26 5.25
N GLU A 147 23.36 -0.49 4.15
CA GLU A 147 24.39 -0.41 3.11
C GLU A 147 24.20 0.79 2.17
N LYS A 148 22.97 1.05 1.72
CA LYS A 148 22.67 2.02 0.66
C LYS A 148 22.11 3.35 1.16
N TYR A 149 21.43 3.35 2.31
CA TYR A 149 20.69 4.48 2.87
C TYR A 149 20.84 4.55 4.40
N PRO A 150 22.06 4.57 4.94
CA PRO A 150 22.32 4.44 6.39
C PRO A 150 21.61 5.50 7.22
N GLU A 151 21.29 6.65 6.64
CA GLU A 151 20.55 7.74 7.28
C GLU A 151 19.08 7.39 7.57
N TYR A 152 18.50 6.34 6.95
CA TYR A 152 17.15 5.83 7.21
C TYR A 152 17.11 4.72 8.27
N LEU A 153 18.25 4.12 8.60
CA LEU A 153 18.33 2.94 9.48
C LEU A 153 17.74 3.18 10.86
N ASN A 154 17.95 4.37 11.42
CA ASN A 154 17.43 4.71 12.73
C ASN A 154 15.88 4.74 12.74
N GLU A 155 15.26 5.33 11.71
CA GLU A 155 13.80 5.36 11.59
C GLU A 155 13.23 3.97 11.30
N PHE A 156 13.92 3.14 10.51
CA PHE A 156 13.56 1.74 10.32
C PHE A 156 13.55 0.95 11.64
N LYS A 157 14.62 1.09 12.46
CA LYS A 157 14.69 0.45 13.79
C LYS A 157 13.64 0.99 14.77
N LYS A 158 13.30 2.28 14.72
CA LYS A 158 12.23 2.87 15.54
C LYS A 158 10.86 2.32 15.14
N LEU A 159 10.60 2.22 13.83
CA LEU A 159 9.32 1.71 13.32
C LEU A 159 9.06 0.28 13.83
N HIS A 160 10.06 -0.58 13.88
CA HIS A 160 9.92 -1.95 14.38
C HIS A 160 9.34 -2.03 15.81
N LYS A 161 9.61 -1.01 16.64
CA LYS A 161 9.14 -0.93 18.03
C LYS A 161 7.73 -0.33 18.17
N ARG A 162 7.20 0.30 17.11
CA ARG A 162 5.86 0.87 17.11
C ARG A 162 4.81 -0.23 17.04
N THR A 163 3.58 0.09 17.50
CA THR A 163 2.40 -0.78 17.40
C THR A 163 1.44 -0.34 16.31
N SER A 164 1.74 0.73 15.60
CA SER A 164 0.90 1.30 14.54
C SER A 164 1.72 1.82 13.38
N ALA A 165 1.14 1.78 12.17
CA ALA A 165 1.71 2.33 10.94
C ALA A 165 0.61 2.61 9.91
N HIS A 166 0.94 3.41 8.88
CA HIS A 166 0.11 3.61 7.70
C HIS A 166 0.21 2.40 6.78
N MET A 167 -0.84 1.57 6.80
CA MET A 167 -0.84 0.29 6.10
C MET A 167 -1.52 0.41 4.72
N PHE A 168 -1.46 -0.68 3.95
CA PHE A 168 -2.16 -0.87 2.67
C PHE A 168 -1.50 -0.22 1.45
N ASN A 169 -0.31 0.37 1.55
CA ASN A 169 0.32 1.12 0.45
C ASN A 169 -0.58 2.21 -0.14
N MET A 170 -1.45 2.81 0.69
CA MET A 170 -2.40 3.83 0.27
C MET A 170 -1.88 5.23 0.61
N PHE A 171 -1.99 6.14 -0.36
CA PHE A 171 -1.65 7.55 -0.19
C PHE A 171 -2.17 8.39 -1.36
N ILE A 172 -2.13 9.71 -1.22
CA ILE A 172 -2.15 10.69 -2.32
C ILE A 172 -0.96 11.60 -2.07
N MET A 173 -0.05 11.74 -3.02
CA MET A 173 1.19 12.50 -2.88
C MET A 173 1.38 13.46 -4.05
N LYS A 174 1.97 14.63 -3.78
CA LYS A 174 2.47 15.52 -4.81
C LYS A 174 3.50 14.80 -5.67
N LYS A 175 3.51 15.06 -6.97
CA LYS A 175 4.32 14.31 -7.97
C LYS A 175 5.81 14.31 -7.63
N GLU A 176 6.36 15.44 -7.20
CA GLU A 176 7.79 15.53 -6.84
C GLU A 176 8.11 14.62 -5.66
N ILE A 177 7.27 14.64 -4.62
CA ILE A 177 7.42 13.79 -3.41
C ILE A 177 7.29 12.31 -3.78
N LEU A 178 6.33 11.98 -4.65
CA LEU A 178 6.16 10.61 -5.17
C LEU A 178 7.41 10.14 -5.94
N ASN A 179 8.02 11.01 -6.75
CA ASN A 179 9.23 10.67 -7.48
C ASN A 179 10.39 10.29 -6.55
N ASP A 180 10.60 11.07 -5.49
CA ASP A 180 11.64 10.82 -4.51
C ASP A 180 11.36 9.52 -3.73
N TYR A 181 10.11 9.37 -3.25
CA TYR A 181 9.68 8.17 -2.55
C TYR A 181 9.81 6.90 -3.41
N CYS A 182 9.28 6.92 -4.62
CA CYS A 182 9.33 5.75 -5.50
C CYS A 182 10.75 5.41 -5.95
N SER A 183 11.60 6.41 -6.19
CA SER A 183 13.01 6.17 -6.51
C SER A 183 13.71 5.41 -5.38
N TRP A 184 13.53 5.84 -4.15
CA TRP A 184 14.08 5.19 -2.95
C TRP A 184 13.45 3.81 -2.71
N LEU A 185 12.13 3.72 -2.75
CA LEU A 185 11.39 2.47 -2.50
C LEU A 185 11.77 1.36 -3.48
N PHE A 186 11.70 1.65 -4.77
CA PHE A 186 11.95 0.63 -5.80
C PHE A 186 13.43 0.25 -5.91
N ASP A 187 14.36 1.14 -5.57
CA ASP A 187 15.78 0.77 -5.48
C ASP A 187 16.01 -0.26 -4.36
N ILE A 188 15.37 -0.10 -3.20
CA ILE A 188 15.40 -1.08 -2.11
C ILE A 188 14.72 -2.40 -2.53
N LEU A 189 13.52 -2.33 -3.12
CA LEU A 189 12.77 -3.54 -3.46
C LEU A 189 13.42 -4.35 -4.57
N PHE A 190 14.06 -3.71 -5.55
CA PHE A 190 14.81 -4.41 -6.61
C PHE A 190 16.14 -4.99 -6.09
N GLU A 191 16.73 -4.36 -5.09
CA GLU A 191 17.89 -4.95 -4.43
C GLU A 191 17.47 -6.15 -3.57
N LEU A 192 16.34 -6.06 -2.86
CA LEU A 192 15.77 -7.17 -2.10
C LEU A 192 15.43 -8.36 -3.01
N GLU A 193 14.92 -8.11 -4.22
CA GLU A 193 14.64 -9.14 -5.23
C GLU A 193 15.87 -9.95 -5.62
N LYS A 194 17.07 -9.36 -5.60
CA LYS A 194 18.33 -10.05 -5.89
C LYS A 194 18.83 -10.92 -4.73
N ARG A 195 18.45 -10.56 -3.49
CA ARG A 195 18.98 -11.18 -2.27
C ARG A 195 18.09 -12.27 -1.68
N VAL A 196 16.79 -12.22 -1.94
CA VAL A 196 15.82 -13.17 -1.38
C VAL A 196 15.27 -14.06 -2.48
N ASP A 197 15.45 -15.37 -2.33
CA ASP A 197 14.92 -16.37 -3.26
C ASP A 197 13.43 -16.63 -2.98
N VAL A 198 12.57 -16.06 -3.82
CA VAL A 198 11.10 -16.21 -3.72
C VAL A 198 10.61 -17.64 -3.94
N SER A 199 11.41 -18.51 -4.57
CA SER A 199 11.01 -19.89 -4.87
C SER A 199 10.80 -20.75 -3.62
N GLN A 200 11.34 -20.31 -2.48
CA GLN A 200 11.21 -20.98 -1.19
C GLN A 200 9.88 -20.67 -0.46
N TYR A 201 9.09 -19.74 -0.99
CA TYR A 201 7.86 -19.30 -0.36
C TYR A 201 6.62 -19.75 -1.14
N ASP A 202 5.54 -20.04 -0.41
CA ASP A 202 4.23 -20.24 -1.05
C ASP A 202 3.68 -18.94 -1.64
N ALA A 203 2.60 -19.03 -2.42
CA ALA A 203 2.00 -17.89 -3.12
C ALA A 203 1.51 -16.75 -2.21
N PHE A 204 1.29 -16.99 -0.92
CA PHE A 204 0.94 -15.93 0.02
C PHE A 204 2.18 -15.23 0.55
N HIS A 205 3.19 -15.98 0.96
CA HIS A 205 4.41 -15.43 1.57
C HIS A 205 5.37 -14.85 0.54
N SER A 206 5.36 -15.30 -0.72
CA SER A 206 6.13 -14.69 -1.81
C SER A 206 5.74 -13.24 -2.14
N ARG A 207 4.59 -12.77 -1.61
CA ARG A 207 4.09 -11.39 -1.75
C ARG A 207 4.65 -10.42 -0.70
N PHE A 208 5.78 -10.72 -0.10
CA PHE A 208 6.40 -9.93 0.96
C PHE A 208 6.80 -8.51 0.52
N TYR A 209 7.05 -8.25 -0.76
CA TYR A 209 7.40 -6.91 -1.26
C TYR A 209 6.32 -5.88 -0.90
N GLY A 210 5.05 -6.21 -1.11
CA GLY A 210 3.94 -5.34 -0.70
C GLY A 210 3.90 -5.12 0.82
N ARG A 211 4.22 -6.15 1.62
CA ARG A 211 4.23 -6.04 3.09
C ARG A 211 5.42 -5.24 3.62
N VAL A 212 6.58 -5.39 3.02
CA VAL A 212 7.76 -4.58 3.34
C VAL A 212 7.50 -3.12 2.98
N SER A 213 6.96 -2.86 1.78
CA SER A 213 6.60 -1.50 1.32
C SER A 213 5.62 -0.78 2.26
N GLU A 214 4.62 -1.49 2.82
CA GLU A 214 3.71 -0.92 3.81
C GLU A 214 4.46 -0.31 5.02
N LEU A 215 5.55 -0.91 5.45
CA LEU A 215 6.38 -0.42 6.56
C LEU A 215 7.35 0.69 6.11
N LEU A 216 7.89 0.59 4.91
CA LEU A 216 8.86 1.54 4.38
C LEU A 216 8.29 2.95 4.15
N LEU A 217 6.99 3.09 3.92
CA LEU A 217 6.33 4.38 3.78
C LEU A 217 6.56 5.26 5.02
N ASP A 218 6.31 4.74 6.22
CA ASP A 218 6.51 5.48 7.46
C ASP A 218 7.98 5.77 7.75
N VAL A 219 8.88 4.86 7.40
CA VAL A 219 10.33 5.09 7.50
C VAL A 219 10.73 6.31 6.67
N TRP A 220 10.26 6.35 5.40
CA TRP A 220 10.61 7.43 4.47
C TRP A 220 10.02 8.78 4.91
N ILE A 221 8.74 8.80 5.30
CA ILE A 221 8.05 10.02 5.76
C ILE A 221 8.71 10.59 7.02
N ASN A 222 8.96 9.74 8.02
CA ASN A 222 9.55 10.17 9.29
C ASN A 222 10.98 10.68 9.12
N LYS A 223 11.79 9.99 8.32
CA LYS A 223 13.18 10.41 8.05
C LYS A 223 13.25 11.78 7.36
N ASN A 224 12.34 12.02 6.43
CA ASN A 224 12.32 13.28 5.67
C ASN A 224 11.51 14.39 6.35
N GLY A 225 10.88 14.11 7.50
CA GLY A 225 10.10 15.10 8.25
C GLY A 225 8.92 15.69 7.47
N ILE A 226 8.30 14.89 6.59
CA ILE A 226 7.26 15.37 5.68
C ILE A 226 5.93 15.44 6.43
N LYS A 227 5.24 16.56 6.29
CA LYS A 227 3.90 16.77 6.85
C LYS A 227 2.87 16.05 5.98
N TYR A 228 1.88 15.45 6.63
CA TYR A 228 0.76 14.78 5.98
C TYR A 228 -0.55 15.03 6.73
N GLU A 229 -1.66 14.74 6.07
CA GLU A 229 -2.99 14.70 6.68
C GLU A 229 -3.53 13.27 6.63
N GLU A 230 -4.11 12.79 7.74
CA GLU A 230 -4.69 11.45 7.82
C GLU A 230 -6.18 11.44 7.50
N VAL A 231 -6.58 10.54 6.62
CA VAL A 231 -7.96 10.31 6.21
C VAL A 231 -8.38 8.86 6.49
N LYS A 232 -9.62 8.66 6.92
CA LYS A 232 -10.15 7.32 7.17
C LYS A 232 -10.19 6.46 5.90
N VAL A 233 -10.07 5.15 6.10
CA VAL A 233 -10.28 4.15 5.06
C VAL A 233 -11.64 3.47 5.26
N ILE A 234 -12.39 3.33 4.17
CA ILE A 234 -13.58 2.50 4.09
C ILE A 234 -13.25 1.21 3.37
N ASP A 235 -13.57 0.07 3.98
CA ASP A 235 -13.49 -1.24 3.33
C ASP A 235 -14.83 -1.52 2.63
N MET A 236 -14.77 -1.75 1.30
CA MET A 236 -15.97 -2.01 0.50
C MET A 236 -16.58 -3.36 0.83
N GLN A 237 -15.78 -4.33 1.27
CA GLN A 237 -16.24 -5.62 1.75
C GLN A 237 -16.55 -5.58 3.25
N ASN A 238 -17.58 -6.32 3.67
CA ASN A 238 -17.87 -6.45 5.09
C ASN A 238 -16.85 -7.40 5.75
N VAL A 239 -15.88 -6.85 6.47
CA VAL A 239 -14.86 -7.64 7.16
C VAL A 239 -15.44 -8.27 8.42
N ASN A 240 -15.34 -9.59 8.55
CA ASN A 240 -15.66 -10.28 9.79
C ASN A 240 -14.49 -10.15 10.77
N TRP A 241 -14.52 -9.11 11.59
CA TRP A 241 -13.47 -8.79 12.58
C TRP A 241 -13.26 -9.88 13.63
N PHE A 242 -14.32 -10.61 13.98
CA PHE A 242 -14.22 -11.71 14.94
C PHE A 242 -13.38 -12.87 14.39
N LYS A 243 -13.65 -13.27 13.13
CA LYS A 243 -12.86 -14.31 12.45
C LYS A 243 -11.40 -13.90 12.27
N LYS A 244 -11.17 -12.62 11.99
CA LYS A 244 -9.83 -12.07 11.83
C LYS A 244 -9.05 -12.07 13.16
N GLY A 245 -9.68 -11.65 14.26
CA GLY A 245 -9.08 -11.66 15.60
C GLY A 245 -8.74 -13.07 16.10
N THR A 246 -9.65 -14.04 15.90
CA THR A 246 -9.41 -15.43 16.31
C THR A 246 -8.30 -16.09 15.50
N SER A 247 -8.20 -15.82 14.20
CA SER A 247 -7.10 -16.31 13.34
C SER A 247 -5.76 -15.74 13.75
N PHE A 248 -5.72 -14.46 14.14
CA PHE A 248 -4.52 -13.82 14.67
C PHE A 248 -4.06 -14.44 15.99
N LEU A 249 -4.96 -14.60 16.96
CA LEU A 249 -4.65 -15.26 18.22
C LEU A 249 -4.14 -16.69 18.02
N LYS A 250 -4.75 -17.44 17.08
CA LYS A 250 -4.30 -18.76 16.72
C LYS A 250 -2.86 -18.75 16.18
N ALA A 251 -2.54 -17.85 15.24
CA ALA A 251 -1.19 -17.71 14.69
C ALA A 251 -0.16 -17.40 15.79
N LYS A 252 -0.48 -16.45 16.67
CA LYS A 252 0.38 -16.05 17.79
C LYS A 252 0.70 -17.18 18.77
N PHE A 253 -0.32 -18.00 19.16
CA PHE A 253 -0.14 -19.04 20.17
C PHE A 253 0.29 -20.40 19.62
N THR A 254 0.07 -20.67 18.33
CA THR A 254 0.40 -21.97 17.73
C THR A 254 1.64 -21.95 16.83
N GLY A 255 2.22 -20.78 16.58
CA GLY A 255 3.34 -20.60 15.64
C GLY A 255 3.01 -20.88 14.18
N LYS A 256 1.73 -21.18 13.86
CA LYS A 256 1.30 -21.38 12.47
C LYS A 256 1.06 -20.03 11.82
N LYS A 257 1.81 -19.74 10.75
CA LYS A 257 1.66 -18.51 9.96
C LYS A 257 0.31 -18.45 9.24
N TYR A 258 -0.07 -17.26 8.78
CA TYR A 258 -1.27 -17.10 7.97
C TYR A 258 -1.13 -17.82 6.62
N GLU A 259 -2.21 -18.46 6.20
CA GLU A 259 -2.29 -19.10 4.87
C GLU A 259 -3.03 -18.22 3.85
N LYS A 260 -3.73 -17.19 4.30
CA LYS A 260 -4.56 -16.30 3.46
C LYS A 260 -4.61 -14.89 4.00
N SER A 261 -4.69 -13.90 3.08
CA SER A 261 -5.07 -12.52 3.38
C SER A 261 -6.56 -12.45 3.72
N PHE A 262 -6.93 -11.71 4.76
CA PHE A 262 -8.32 -11.48 5.17
C PHE A 262 -8.82 -10.13 4.66
#